data_0a785a0b63f7d4d2e43de72ae6b5ab7a
#
_entry.id   0a785a0b63f7d4d2e43de72ae6b5ab7a
#
_cell.length_a   1.000
_cell.length_b   1.000
_cell.length_c   1.000
_cell.angle_alpha   90.00
_cell.angle_beta   90.00
_cell.angle_gamma   90.00
#
_symmetry.space_group_name_H-M   'P 1'
#
loop_
_entity.id
_entity.type
_entity.pdbx_description
1 polymer ?
#
loop_
_entity_poly.entity_id
_entity_poly.type
_entity_poly.pdbx_seq_one_letter_code
_entity_poly.pdbx_strand_id
1 'polypeptide(L)'
;MALCLGLSFTSCLDSDNDSNTSVIGGFVKTGGYMGLNFFLTPDGQISIYPTTASISNLEKNNFKLSQVNAAFIQGTYDITLNADVNGTDATKSKQYKEVSITYAAPLDAKVEIAEPGADNDSVNHQCIRAIDNSNRGSQNYFSADYNKPWFFYDATTLVLPINYGLSGQKLHAFTLVYDPTSSQPGDTTIKLRLCHYNNKDTSNLTESYGIASSAPFAYFYAFNLEDAYNMWNSKTHSSSRPQTVTIEFVSSETSLDIKDGQTETLVIERKGISAKQ
;
A
#
# COMPACT_ATOMS: atom_id res chain seq x y z
N MET A 1 13.81 -17.63 10.08
CA MET A 1 13.01 -18.27 9.03
C MET A 1 12.83 -17.22 7.95
N ALA A 2 13.59 -17.31 6.85
CA ALA A 2 13.59 -16.33 5.78
C ALA A 2 12.38 -16.59 4.89
N LEU A 3 11.40 -15.68 4.89
CA LEU A 3 10.27 -15.75 3.98
C LEU A 3 10.76 -15.23 2.62
N CYS A 4 11.12 -16.15 1.74
CA CYS A 4 11.30 -15.84 0.32
C CYS A 4 9.93 -15.50 -0.27
N LEU A 5 9.65 -14.22 -0.44
CA LEU A 5 8.53 -13.72 -1.24
C LEU A 5 8.83 -13.94 -2.74
N GLY A 6 8.87 -15.19 -3.13
CA GLY A 6 8.88 -15.59 -4.53
C GLY A 6 7.44 -15.60 -5.04
N LEU A 7 6.93 -14.49 -5.54
CA LEU A 7 5.79 -14.52 -6.45
C LEU A 7 6.29 -14.98 -7.82
N SER A 8 6.55 -16.28 -7.92
CA SER A 8 6.76 -16.91 -9.23
C SER A 8 5.40 -17.08 -9.90
N PHE A 9 5.00 -16.10 -10.69
CA PHE A 9 4.03 -16.37 -11.75
C PHE A 9 4.76 -17.19 -12.81
N THR A 10 4.63 -18.51 -12.74
CA THR A 10 4.96 -19.35 -13.87
C THR A 10 3.90 -19.11 -14.95
N SER A 11 4.10 -18.07 -15.75
CA SER A 11 3.54 -17.99 -17.07
C SER A 11 4.20 -19.11 -17.88
N CYS A 12 3.41 -20.10 -18.31
CA CYS A 12 3.80 -20.98 -19.39
C CYS A 12 3.98 -20.12 -20.64
N LEU A 13 5.18 -19.62 -20.84
CA LEU A 13 5.66 -19.19 -22.14
C LEU A 13 6.39 -20.39 -22.74
N ASP A 14 5.94 -20.73 -23.93
CA ASP A 14 6.46 -21.82 -24.78
C ASP A 14 7.98 -21.89 -24.74
N SER A 15 8.47 -23.08 -24.53
CA SER A 15 9.86 -23.47 -24.55
C SER A 15 10.43 -23.36 -25.94
N ASP A 16 10.99 -22.22 -26.31
CA ASP A 16 12.03 -22.12 -27.34
C ASP A 16 12.67 -20.73 -27.26
N ASN A 17 13.42 -20.49 -26.20
CA ASN A 17 14.63 -19.64 -26.21
C ASN A 17 15.26 -19.64 -24.82
N ASP A 18 16.58 -19.72 -24.78
CA ASP A 18 17.45 -19.49 -23.62
C ASP A 18 17.28 -18.05 -23.06
N SER A 19 16.09 -17.68 -22.59
CA SER A 19 15.92 -16.39 -21.94
C SER A 19 16.37 -16.49 -20.49
N ASN A 20 17.57 -16.02 -20.22
CA ASN A 20 18.13 -15.81 -18.88
C ASN A 20 17.31 -14.79 -18.05
N THR A 21 16.01 -14.64 -18.34
CA THR A 21 15.16 -13.64 -17.71
C THR A 21 14.12 -14.28 -16.80
N SER A 22 13.86 -13.63 -15.67
CA SER A 22 12.79 -13.99 -14.73
C SER A 22 11.89 -12.81 -14.43
N VAL A 23 10.72 -13.09 -13.91
CA VAL A 23 9.69 -12.09 -13.58
C VAL A 23 9.89 -11.60 -12.14
N ILE A 24 9.70 -10.31 -11.93
CA ILE A 24 9.60 -9.68 -10.61
C ILE A 24 8.30 -8.89 -10.54
N GLY A 25 7.65 -8.95 -9.38
CA GLY A 25 6.45 -8.16 -9.14
C GLY A 25 6.11 -8.10 -7.66
N GLY A 26 5.42 -7.04 -7.24
CA GLY A 26 4.98 -6.90 -5.87
C GLY A 26 4.83 -5.46 -5.42
N PHE A 27 4.50 -5.33 -4.14
CA PHE A 27 4.45 -4.04 -3.46
C PHE A 27 5.86 -3.53 -3.20
N VAL A 28 6.06 -2.25 -3.43
CA VAL A 28 7.36 -1.60 -3.24
C VAL A 28 7.18 -0.19 -2.68
N LYS A 29 8.20 0.27 -1.99
CA LYS A 29 8.37 1.68 -1.63
C LYS A 29 9.37 2.31 -2.58
N THR A 30 9.10 3.53 -3.03
CA THR A 30 10.06 4.28 -3.83
C THR A 30 11.16 4.83 -2.94
N GLY A 31 12.38 4.83 -3.44
CA GLY A 31 13.54 5.39 -2.79
C GLY A 31 14.38 6.20 -3.79
N GLY A 32 15.15 7.14 -3.26
CA GLY A 32 16.09 7.91 -4.04
C GLY A 32 17.30 8.29 -3.20
N TYR A 33 18.48 8.11 -3.76
CA TYR A 33 19.71 8.52 -3.12
C TYR A 33 20.70 9.02 -4.18
N MET A 34 21.22 10.24 -4.02
CA MET A 34 22.20 10.85 -4.92
C MET A 34 21.80 10.80 -6.42
N GLY A 35 20.52 11.02 -6.73
CA GLY A 35 20.01 10.99 -8.10
C GLY A 35 19.71 9.59 -8.66
N LEU A 36 19.94 8.54 -7.89
CA LEU A 36 19.54 7.18 -8.22
C LEU A 36 18.14 6.91 -7.71
N ASN A 37 17.24 6.52 -8.60
CA ASN A 37 15.89 6.09 -8.26
C ASN A 37 15.86 4.56 -8.17
N PHE A 38 15.27 4.03 -7.13
CA PHE A 38 15.11 2.59 -6.91
C PHE A 38 13.81 2.30 -6.16
N PHE A 39 13.47 1.02 -6.10
CA PHE A 39 12.38 0.54 -5.27
C PHE A 39 12.92 -0.34 -4.15
N LEU A 40 12.21 -0.37 -3.03
CA LEU A 40 12.48 -1.22 -1.88
C LEU A 40 11.31 -2.16 -1.63
N THR A 41 11.60 -3.42 -1.32
CA THR A 41 10.56 -4.37 -0.88
C THR A 41 9.91 -3.93 0.43
N PRO A 42 8.74 -4.48 0.80
CA PRO A 42 8.02 -4.07 2.00
C PRO A 42 8.81 -4.18 3.29
N ASP A 43 9.74 -5.14 3.37
CA ASP A 43 10.66 -5.34 4.49
C ASP A 43 11.94 -4.49 4.42
N GLY A 44 12.13 -3.75 3.32
CA GLY A 44 13.31 -2.91 3.08
C GLY A 44 14.61 -3.67 2.81
N GLN A 45 14.57 -5.01 2.66
CA GLN A 45 15.78 -5.84 2.54
C GLN A 45 16.30 -5.93 1.11
N ILE A 46 15.44 -5.73 0.11
CA ILE A 46 15.80 -5.86 -1.29
C ILE A 46 15.60 -4.53 -2.00
N SER A 47 16.65 -4.05 -2.66
CA SER A 47 16.59 -2.89 -3.54
C SER A 47 16.45 -3.34 -4.98
N ILE A 48 15.58 -2.67 -5.73
CA ILE A 48 15.29 -2.95 -7.14
C ILE A 48 15.64 -1.71 -7.95
N TYR A 49 16.69 -1.81 -8.78
CA TYR A 49 17.18 -0.74 -9.62
C TYR A 49 16.64 -0.89 -11.04
N PRO A 50 15.67 -0.04 -11.47
CA PRO A 50 15.14 -0.09 -12.81
C PRO A 50 16.16 0.40 -13.84
N THR A 51 16.04 -0.08 -15.08
CA THR A 51 16.79 0.47 -16.20
C THR A 51 16.39 1.92 -16.47
N THR A 52 17.30 2.70 -17.06
CA THR A 52 16.99 4.09 -17.49
C THR A 52 15.82 4.14 -18.46
N ALA A 53 15.71 3.14 -19.35
CA ALA A 53 14.58 3.03 -20.28
C ALA A 53 13.26 2.82 -19.55
N SER A 54 13.24 1.98 -18.50
CA SER A 54 12.06 1.78 -17.65
C SER A 54 11.65 3.07 -16.97
N ILE A 55 12.59 3.80 -16.36
CA ILE A 55 12.29 5.09 -15.71
C ILE A 55 11.67 6.05 -16.70
N SER A 56 12.27 6.22 -17.89
CA SER A 56 11.75 7.10 -18.93
C SER A 56 10.34 6.70 -19.41
N ASN A 57 10.07 5.41 -19.51
CA ASN A 57 8.75 4.91 -19.90
C ASN A 57 7.70 5.13 -18.81
N LEU A 58 8.05 4.93 -17.54
CA LEU A 58 7.18 5.21 -16.41
C LEU A 58 6.82 6.69 -16.35
N GLU A 59 7.79 7.59 -16.52
CA GLU A 59 7.57 9.04 -16.53
C GLU A 59 6.67 9.48 -17.69
N LYS A 60 6.81 8.91 -18.89
CA LYS A 60 5.90 9.16 -20.03
C LYS A 60 4.47 8.73 -19.74
N ASN A 61 4.28 7.73 -18.87
CA ASN A 61 2.98 7.26 -18.42
C ASN A 61 2.52 7.94 -17.10
N ASN A 62 3.06 9.12 -16.79
CA ASN A 62 2.76 9.91 -15.60
C ASN A 62 3.10 9.24 -14.25
N PHE A 63 3.94 8.20 -14.25
CA PHE A 63 4.47 7.62 -13.03
C PHE A 63 5.86 8.20 -12.75
N LYS A 64 5.94 9.17 -11.84
CA LYS A 64 7.21 9.80 -11.46
C LYS A 64 7.65 9.25 -10.10
N LEU A 65 8.79 8.55 -10.06
CA LEU A 65 9.30 7.93 -8.83
C LEU A 65 9.46 8.93 -7.68
N SER A 66 9.83 10.16 -7.98
CA SER A 66 9.98 11.22 -6.96
C SER A 66 8.66 11.74 -6.36
N GLN A 67 7.52 11.39 -6.94
CA GLN A 67 6.19 11.82 -6.51
C GLN A 67 5.33 10.69 -5.94
N VAL A 68 5.83 9.46 -5.99
CA VAL A 68 5.15 8.26 -5.51
C VAL A 68 5.91 7.73 -4.31
N ASN A 69 5.21 7.47 -3.20
CA ASN A 69 5.80 6.88 -2.00
C ASN A 69 5.73 5.35 -2.01
N ALA A 70 4.59 4.79 -2.45
CA ALA A 70 4.40 3.36 -2.54
C ALA A 70 3.72 2.96 -3.86
N ALA A 71 4.10 1.82 -4.41
CA ALA A 71 3.58 1.33 -5.67
C ALA A 71 3.44 -0.18 -5.69
N PHE A 72 2.67 -0.67 -6.65
CA PHE A 72 2.76 -2.04 -7.14
C PHE A 72 3.52 -2.01 -8.47
N ILE A 73 4.52 -2.91 -8.63
CA ILE A 73 5.31 -2.99 -9.85
C ILE A 73 5.27 -4.40 -10.44
N GLN A 74 5.52 -4.50 -11.75
CA GLN A 74 5.82 -5.73 -12.46
C GLN A 74 6.93 -5.48 -13.47
N GLY A 75 7.77 -6.48 -13.67
CA GLY A 75 8.91 -6.36 -14.59
C GLY A 75 9.66 -7.68 -14.76
N THR A 76 10.80 -7.59 -15.43
CA THR A 76 11.70 -8.72 -15.66
C THR A 76 13.14 -8.33 -15.35
N TYR A 77 13.95 -9.31 -15.01
CA TYR A 77 15.37 -9.13 -14.72
C TYR A 77 16.19 -10.28 -15.30
N ASP A 78 17.45 -10.02 -15.62
CA ASP A 78 18.41 -11.04 -16.03
C ASP A 78 18.88 -11.86 -14.82
N ILE A 79 18.69 -13.18 -14.88
CA ILE A 79 19.04 -14.11 -13.79
C ILE A 79 20.54 -14.16 -13.58
N THR A 80 21.32 -14.09 -14.65
CA THR A 80 22.79 -14.20 -14.58
C THR A 80 23.39 -12.97 -13.91
N LEU A 81 22.92 -11.78 -14.32
CA LEU A 81 23.33 -10.51 -13.72
C LEU A 81 22.95 -10.41 -12.24
N ASN A 82 21.87 -11.06 -11.85
CA ASN A 82 21.28 -11.00 -10.50
C ASN A 82 21.43 -12.32 -9.72
N ALA A 83 22.38 -13.17 -10.06
CA ALA A 83 22.58 -14.48 -9.41
C ALA A 83 22.78 -14.36 -7.89
N ASP A 84 23.43 -13.31 -7.41
CA ASP A 84 23.72 -13.07 -5.99
C ASP A 84 22.44 -12.80 -5.15
N VAL A 85 21.33 -12.35 -5.77
CA VAL A 85 20.09 -12.06 -5.03
C VAL A 85 19.46 -13.32 -4.44
N ASN A 86 19.63 -14.44 -5.14
CA ASN A 86 19.13 -15.75 -4.70
C ASN A 86 20.12 -16.48 -3.79
N GLY A 87 21.29 -15.88 -3.52
CA GLY A 87 22.31 -16.43 -2.62
C GLY A 87 21.80 -16.54 -1.18
N THR A 88 22.33 -17.52 -0.44
CA THR A 88 21.98 -17.80 0.95
C THR A 88 22.67 -16.88 1.95
N ASP A 89 23.56 -16.00 1.50
CA ASP A 89 24.29 -15.07 2.37
C ASP A 89 23.39 -13.92 2.84
N ALA A 90 22.87 -14.07 4.06
CA ALA A 90 22.00 -13.08 4.69
C ALA A 90 22.70 -11.77 5.07
N THR A 91 24.03 -11.70 4.96
CA THR A 91 24.81 -10.49 5.32
C THR A 91 24.95 -9.51 4.15
N LYS A 92 24.68 -9.97 2.93
CA LYS A 92 24.76 -9.13 1.74
C LYS A 92 23.42 -8.42 1.48
N SER A 93 23.49 -7.13 1.24
CA SER A 93 22.34 -6.35 0.71
C SER A 93 21.93 -6.94 -0.65
N LYS A 94 20.71 -7.43 -0.72
CA LYS A 94 20.17 -8.00 -1.96
C LYS A 94 19.73 -6.89 -2.89
N GLN A 95 20.24 -6.91 -4.12
CA GLN A 95 19.98 -5.87 -5.11
C GLN A 95 19.65 -6.51 -6.46
N TYR A 96 18.45 -6.25 -6.97
CA TYR A 96 18.14 -6.49 -8.37
C TYR A 96 18.61 -5.30 -9.20
N LYS A 97 19.50 -5.55 -10.17
CA LYS A 97 20.07 -4.53 -11.07
C LYS A 97 19.47 -4.67 -12.46
N GLU A 98 19.40 -3.54 -13.17
CA GLU A 98 18.95 -3.47 -14.57
C GLU A 98 17.57 -4.12 -14.76
N VAL A 99 16.64 -3.84 -13.84
CA VAL A 99 15.28 -4.40 -13.92
C VAL A 99 14.46 -3.65 -14.96
N SER A 100 13.89 -4.38 -15.90
CA SER A 100 12.96 -3.84 -16.89
C SER A 100 11.56 -3.80 -16.31
N ILE A 101 11.13 -2.62 -15.81
CA ILE A 101 9.79 -2.44 -15.27
C ILE A 101 8.81 -2.23 -16.44
N THR A 102 7.86 -3.15 -16.56
CA THR A 102 6.82 -3.13 -17.60
C THR A 102 5.52 -2.49 -17.14
N TYR A 103 5.28 -2.50 -15.83
CA TYR A 103 4.09 -1.93 -15.21
C TYR A 103 4.40 -1.36 -13.83
N ALA A 104 3.82 -0.20 -13.52
CA ALA A 104 3.80 0.36 -12.18
C ALA A 104 2.48 1.10 -11.93
N ALA A 105 1.90 0.90 -10.75
CA ALA A 105 0.72 1.61 -10.31
C ALA A 105 0.98 2.23 -8.94
N PRO A 106 0.74 3.54 -8.75
CA PRO A 106 0.84 4.17 -7.45
C PRO A 106 -0.26 3.64 -6.53
N LEU A 107 0.07 3.47 -5.25
CA LEU A 107 -0.86 3.06 -4.20
C LEU A 107 -1.18 4.21 -3.25
N ASP A 108 -0.52 5.36 -3.42
CA ASP A 108 -0.60 6.47 -2.51
C ASP A 108 -2.02 6.99 -2.35
N ALA A 109 -2.44 7.12 -1.11
CA ALA A 109 -3.67 7.72 -0.69
C ALA A 109 -3.42 8.86 0.29
N LYS A 110 -4.40 9.76 0.41
CA LYS A 110 -4.26 11.00 1.17
C LYS A 110 -4.28 10.74 2.68
N VAL A 111 -3.39 11.42 3.40
CA VAL A 111 -3.49 11.63 4.84
C VAL A 111 -3.74 13.13 5.07
N GLU A 112 -4.71 13.45 5.90
CA GLU A 112 -5.10 14.81 6.21
C GLU A 112 -5.05 15.04 7.71
N ILE A 113 -4.56 16.22 8.11
CA ILE A 113 -4.63 16.71 9.48
C ILE A 113 -5.73 17.75 9.48
N ALA A 114 -6.87 17.42 10.09
CA ALA A 114 -8.06 18.27 10.10
C ALA A 114 -8.57 18.46 11.51
N GLU A 115 -8.99 19.69 11.81
CA GLU A 115 -9.76 19.99 13.02
C GLU A 115 -11.23 19.56 12.83
N PRO A 116 -11.98 19.34 13.95
CA PRO A 116 -13.38 19.01 13.89
C PRO A 116 -14.18 20.07 13.12
N GLY A 117 -14.99 19.64 12.14
CA GLY A 117 -15.87 20.52 11.39
C GLY A 117 -15.23 21.17 10.16
N ALA A 118 -14.02 20.80 9.79
CA ALA A 118 -13.45 21.21 8.50
C ALA A 118 -14.22 20.55 7.35
N ASP A 119 -14.76 21.39 6.47
CA ASP A 119 -15.45 20.97 5.24
C ASP A 119 -14.41 20.61 4.18
N ASN A 120 -14.14 19.34 4.02
CA ASN A 120 -13.22 18.88 2.95
C ASN A 120 -13.39 17.40 2.70
N ASP A 121 -12.44 16.80 2.01
CA ASP A 121 -12.38 15.37 1.65
C ASP A 121 -12.44 14.40 2.87
N SER A 122 -12.63 14.96 4.05
CA SER A 122 -12.83 14.27 5.32
C SER A 122 -14.26 13.81 5.58
N VAL A 123 -15.15 13.93 4.60
CA VAL A 123 -16.55 13.47 4.70
C VAL A 123 -16.67 12.07 4.10
N ASN A 124 -17.27 11.15 4.87
CA ASN A 124 -17.67 9.87 4.34
C ASN A 124 -18.91 10.00 3.45
N HIS A 125 -18.79 9.54 2.21
CA HIS A 125 -19.89 9.53 1.25
C HIS A 125 -20.55 8.18 1.12
N GLN A 126 -19.85 7.11 1.51
CA GLN A 126 -20.30 5.74 1.29
C GLN A 126 -19.65 4.80 2.29
N CYS A 127 -20.36 3.75 2.71
CA CYS A 127 -19.79 2.65 3.49
C CYS A 127 -18.72 1.91 2.69
N ILE A 128 -17.71 1.39 3.38
CA ILE A 128 -16.90 0.29 2.87
C ILE A 128 -17.48 -1.03 3.34
N ARG A 129 -16.95 -2.16 2.86
CA ARG A 129 -17.34 -3.48 3.36
C ARG A 129 -16.44 -3.92 4.50
N ALA A 130 -15.14 -3.81 4.32
CA ALA A 130 -14.15 -4.20 5.29
C ALA A 130 -12.78 -3.60 4.96
N ILE A 131 -11.90 -3.58 5.94
CA ILE A 131 -10.46 -3.39 5.76
C ILE A 131 -9.80 -4.78 5.86
N ASP A 132 -10.15 -5.65 4.93
CA ASP A 132 -9.68 -7.03 4.85
C ASP A 132 -10.02 -7.61 3.46
N ASN A 133 -9.10 -8.33 2.86
CA ASN A 133 -9.29 -9.04 1.59
C ASN A 133 -9.31 -10.56 1.74
N SER A 134 -9.32 -11.10 2.96
CA SER A 134 -9.27 -12.55 3.22
C SER A 134 -10.42 -13.33 2.59
N ASN A 135 -11.58 -12.70 2.39
CA ASN A 135 -12.81 -13.33 1.89
C ASN A 135 -12.95 -13.35 0.36
N ARG A 136 -11.89 -13.00 -0.39
CA ARG A 136 -11.96 -12.93 -1.87
C ARG A 136 -11.87 -14.25 -2.60
N GLY A 137 -11.92 -15.39 -1.92
CA GLY A 137 -11.89 -16.71 -2.53
C GLY A 137 -10.55 -17.05 -3.17
N SER A 138 -10.56 -17.89 -4.19
CA SER A 138 -9.36 -18.41 -4.87
C SER A 138 -8.56 -17.37 -5.69
N GLN A 139 -8.91 -16.10 -5.61
CA GLN A 139 -8.22 -15.02 -6.31
C GLN A 139 -7.24 -14.23 -5.41
N ASN A 140 -6.79 -14.81 -4.32
CA ASN A 140 -5.71 -14.23 -3.52
C ASN A 140 -4.38 -14.34 -4.26
N TYR A 141 -4.07 -13.33 -5.07
CA TYR A 141 -2.79 -13.22 -5.79
C TYR A 141 -1.61 -12.88 -4.87
N PHE A 142 -1.88 -12.56 -3.61
CA PHE A 142 -0.87 -12.15 -2.64
C PHE A 142 -0.83 -13.12 -1.45
N SER A 143 0.31 -13.12 -0.74
CA SER A 143 0.41 -13.81 0.54
C SER A 143 -0.72 -13.40 1.48
N ALA A 144 -1.20 -14.31 2.32
CA ALA A 144 -2.22 -14.06 3.33
C ALA A 144 -1.90 -12.86 4.23
N ASP A 145 -0.62 -12.57 4.41
CA ASP A 145 -0.13 -11.45 5.23
C ASP A 145 -0.54 -10.07 4.66
N TYR A 146 -0.74 -9.97 3.35
CA TYR A 146 -1.18 -8.72 2.71
C TYR A 146 -2.70 -8.53 2.68
N ASN A 147 -3.47 -9.54 3.09
CA ASN A 147 -4.92 -9.42 3.16
C ASN A 147 -5.41 -8.57 4.34
N LYS A 148 -4.51 -8.27 5.28
CA LYS A 148 -4.77 -7.44 6.45
C LYS A 148 -3.92 -6.17 6.38
N PRO A 149 -4.23 -5.13 7.15
CA PRO A 149 -3.38 -3.94 7.27
C PRO A 149 -1.95 -4.27 7.67
N TRP A 150 -1.00 -3.65 6.99
CA TRP A 150 0.42 -3.82 7.24
C TRP A 150 1.21 -2.54 7.01
N PHE A 151 2.42 -2.47 7.56
CA PHE A 151 3.34 -1.35 7.38
C PHE A 151 4.52 -1.76 6.51
N PHE A 152 5.00 -0.81 5.71
CA PHE A 152 6.35 -0.91 5.16
C PHE A 152 7.39 -0.84 6.29
N TYR A 153 8.62 -1.23 5.99
CA TYR A 153 9.77 -1.26 6.91
C TYR A 153 10.02 0.06 7.65
N ASP A 154 9.65 1.19 7.05
CA ASP A 154 9.79 2.53 7.64
C ASP A 154 8.80 2.79 8.77
N ALA A 155 7.80 1.92 8.92
CA ALA A 155 6.74 2.01 9.91
C ALA A 155 5.95 3.35 9.91
N THR A 156 6.06 4.12 8.81
CA THR A 156 5.26 5.32 8.53
C THR A 156 4.28 5.12 7.41
N THR A 157 4.59 4.22 6.47
CA THR A 157 3.72 3.92 5.35
C THR A 157 2.84 2.73 5.69
N LEU A 158 1.57 3.01 5.99
CA LEU A 158 0.53 2.01 6.29
C LEU A 158 -0.21 1.65 5.01
N VAL A 159 -0.35 0.35 4.73
CA VAL A 159 -1.17 -0.15 3.62
C VAL A 159 -2.44 -0.77 4.16
N LEU A 160 -3.56 -0.33 3.62
CA LEU A 160 -4.89 -0.85 3.93
C LEU A 160 -5.47 -1.57 2.71
N PRO A 161 -5.82 -2.86 2.84
CA PRO A 161 -6.62 -3.59 1.86
C PRO A 161 -8.09 -3.24 2.05
N ILE A 162 -8.61 -2.24 1.33
CA ILE A 162 -9.98 -1.74 1.51
C ILE A 162 -10.92 -2.43 0.54
N ASN A 163 -11.91 -3.15 1.07
CA ASN A 163 -12.97 -3.77 0.30
C ASN A 163 -14.19 -2.83 0.25
N TYR A 164 -14.61 -2.44 -0.96
CA TYR A 164 -15.70 -1.49 -1.18
C TYR A 164 -16.46 -1.80 -2.46
N GLY A 165 -17.65 -1.23 -2.58
CA GLY A 165 -18.44 -1.32 -3.80
C GLY A 165 -17.97 -0.33 -4.86
N LEU A 166 -17.83 -0.80 -6.09
CA LEU A 166 -17.44 -0.01 -7.25
C LEU A 166 -18.38 -0.31 -8.40
N SER A 167 -19.03 0.70 -8.97
CA SER A 167 -19.77 0.57 -10.22
C SER A 167 -19.05 1.29 -11.35
N GLY A 168 -18.58 0.54 -12.30
CA GLY A 168 -18.08 1.12 -13.53
C GLY A 168 -16.74 1.86 -13.39
N GLN A 169 -16.64 3.04 -14.00
CA GLN A 169 -15.36 3.70 -14.29
C GLN A 169 -14.99 4.85 -13.35
N LYS A 170 -15.76 5.10 -12.30
CA LYS A 170 -15.46 6.19 -11.39
C LYS A 170 -14.43 5.77 -10.36
N LEU A 171 -13.38 6.58 -10.24
CA LEU A 171 -12.34 6.35 -9.25
C LEU A 171 -12.85 6.81 -7.88
N HIS A 172 -12.79 5.91 -6.91
CA HIS A 172 -13.00 6.22 -5.51
C HIS A 172 -11.69 6.70 -4.88
N ALA A 173 -11.79 7.54 -3.88
CA ALA A 173 -10.65 8.00 -3.12
C ALA A 173 -10.84 7.71 -1.62
N PHE A 174 -9.74 7.46 -0.95
CA PHE A 174 -9.70 7.21 0.49
C PHE A 174 -8.76 8.21 1.15
N THR A 175 -9.20 8.76 2.28
CA THR A 175 -8.41 9.69 3.09
C THR A 175 -8.38 9.20 4.53
N LEU A 176 -7.19 9.08 5.10
CA LEU A 176 -7.05 8.95 6.55
C LEU A 176 -6.94 10.32 7.17
N VAL A 177 -7.85 10.64 8.08
CA VAL A 177 -7.92 11.93 8.76
C VAL A 177 -7.43 11.75 10.21
N TYR A 178 -6.44 12.57 10.59
CA TYR A 178 -6.02 12.74 11.97
C TYR A 178 -6.57 14.04 12.52
N ASP A 179 -7.34 13.95 13.61
CA ASP A 179 -7.79 15.11 14.39
C ASP A 179 -6.85 15.33 15.58
N PRO A 180 -6.05 16.41 15.56
CA PRO A 180 -5.12 16.69 16.65
C PRO A 180 -5.78 16.94 18.01
N THR A 181 -7.06 17.32 18.04
CA THR A 181 -7.80 17.54 19.29
C THR A 181 -8.15 16.24 20.01
N SER A 182 -8.08 15.11 19.30
CA SER A 182 -8.32 13.77 19.86
C SER A 182 -7.17 13.23 20.70
N SER A 183 -6.01 13.92 20.71
CA SER A 183 -4.81 13.46 21.40
C SER A 183 -4.49 14.30 22.64
N GLN A 184 -4.00 13.62 23.68
CA GLN A 184 -3.66 14.19 24.98
C GLN A 184 -2.20 13.86 25.33
N PRO A 185 -1.54 14.67 26.19
CA PRO A 185 -0.22 14.35 26.71
C PRO A 185 -0.19 12.95 27.35
N GLY A 186 0.79 12.12 26.94
CA GLY A 186 0.97 10.77 27.44
C GLY A 186 0.21 9.69 26.67
N ASP A 187 -0.58 10.03 25.65
CA ASP A 187 -1.20 9.03 24.78
C ASP A 187 -0.13 8.17 24.09
N THR A 188 -0.42 6.88 23.95
CA THR A 188 0.40 5.91 23.20
C THR A 188 -0.24 5.47 21.88
N THR A 189 -1.47 5.93 21.64
CA THR A 189 -2.30 5.56 20.49
C THR A 189 -2.65 6.78 19.67
N ILE A 190 -2.42 6.71 18.35
CA ILE A 190 -2.98 7.67 17.40
C ILE A 190 -4.33 7.18 16.90
N LYS A 191 -5.30 8.08 16.85
CA LYS A 191 -6.67 7.80 16.39
C LYS A 191 -6.86 8.44 15.01
N LEU A 192 -7.16 7.63 14.02
CA LEU A 192 -7.40 8.05 12.65
C LEU A 192 -8.84 7.71 12.25
N ARG A 193 -9.38 8.44 11.29
CA ARG A 193 -10.67 8.14 10.68
C ARG A 193 -10.48 7.92 9.17
N LEU A 194 -10.98 6.80 8.65
CA LEU A 194 -11.00 6.54 7.23
C LEU A 194 -12.26 7.16 6.60
N CYS A 195 -12.06 8.02 5.64
CA CYS A 195 -13.10 8.66 4.84
C CYS A 195 -13.09 8.10 3.43
N HIS A 196 -14.27 7.77 2.91
CA HIS A 196 -14.47 7.19 1.60
C HIS A 196 -15.23 8.17 0.69
N TYR A 197 -14.54 8.74 -0.28
CA TYR A 197 -15.13 9.58 -1.32
C TYR A 197 -15.46 8.74 -2.56
N ASN A 198 -16.73 8.58 -2.87
CA ASN A 198 -17.20 7.72 -3.95
C ASN A 198 -17.30 8.41 -5.32
N ASN A 199 -16.86 9.65 -5.44
CA ASN A 199 -16.91 10.45 -6.67
C ASN A 199 -18.30 10.46 -7.36
N LYS A 200 -19.37 10.48 -6.56
CA LYS A 200 -20.78 10.38 -7.00
C LYS A 200 -21.05 9.10 -7.81
N ASP A 201 -20.37 8.03 -7.48
CA ASP A 201 -20.71 6.71 -7.99
C ASP A 201 -22.06 6.29 -7.41
N THR A 202 -22.98 5.83 -8.27
CA THR A 202 -24.34 5.41 -7.91
C THR A 202 -24.49 3.89 -7.88
N SER A 203 -23.39 3.16 -7.67
CA SER A 203 -23.37 1.71 -7.67
C SER A 203 -24.31 1.09 -6.64
N ASN A 204 -24.91 -0.02 -7.05
CA ASN A 204 -25.60 -0.92 -6.15
C ASN A 204 -24.62 -2.00 -5.65
N LEU A 205 -24.80 -2.46 -4.42
CA LEU A 205 -24.04 -3.57 -3.87
C LEU A 205 -24.04 -4.85 -4.70
N THR A 206 -25.11 -5.06 -5.44
CA THR A 206 -25.30 -6.26 -6.29
C THR A 206 -24.49 -6.25 -7.58
N GLU A 207 -24.05 -5.06 -8.02
CA GLU A 207 -23.33 -4.91 -9.30
C GLU A 207 -21.81 -4.83 -9.12
N SER A 208 -21.33 -4.76 -7.92
CA SER A 208 -20.05 -4.13 -7.63
C SER A 208 -18.92 -5.02 -7.16
N TYR A 209 -18.87 -6.26 -7.60
CA TYR A 209 -17.64 -7.05 -7.43
C TYR A 209 -16.69 -6.99 -8.63
N GLY A 210 -16.77 -5.90 -9.36
CA GLY A 210 -16.08 -5.74 -10.62
C GLY A 210 -14.74 -5.04 -10.56
N ILE A 211 -13.89 -5.29 -9.56
CA ILE A 211 -12.49 -5.03 -9.87
C ILE A 211 -12.05 -6.16 -10.76
N ALA A 212 -11.64 -5.77 -11.97
CA ALA A 212 -11.12 -6.69 -12.93
C ALA A 212 -10.07 -7.58 -12.26
N SER A 213 -10.18 -8.88 -12.43
CA SER A 213 -9.19 -9.87 -12.02
C SER A 213 -7.77 -9.53 -12.51
N SER A 214 -7.65 -8.60 -13.44
CA SER A 214 -6.41 -8.06 -13.99
C SER A 214 -5.71 -6.98 -13.14
N ALA A 215 -6.35 -6.47 -12.08
CA ALA A 215 -5.76 -5.42 -11.24
C ALA A 215 -5.94 -5.72 -9.74
N PRO A 216 -5.35 -6.80 -9.22
CA PRO A 216 -5.56 -7.22 -7.83
C PRO A 216 -5.05 -6.20 -6.79
N PHE A 217 -4.14 -5.31 -7.20
CA PHE A 217 -3.59 -4.25 -6.35
C PHE A 217 -4.54 -3.04 -6.20
N ALA A 218 -5.61 -2.93 -6.98
CA ALA A 218 -6.52 -1.78 -6.97
C ALA A 218 -7.30 -1.57 -5.66
N TYR A 219 -7.18 -2.51 -4.71
CA TYR A 219 -7.79 -2.42 -3.38
C TYR A 219 -6.80 -2.02 -2.28
N PHE A 220 -5.54 -1.87 -2.62
CA PHE A 220 -4.51 -1.53 -1.66
C PHE A 220 -4.23 -0.04 -1.75
N TYR A 221 -4.34 0.64 -0.62
CA TYR A 221 -4.10 2.05 -0.47
C TYR A 221 -3.00 2.28 0.56
N ALA A 222 -1.96 3.01 0.16
CA ALA A 222 -0.81 3.31 1.00
C ALA A 222 -0.91 4.73 1.56
N PHE A 223 -0.88 4.85 2.87
CA PHE A 223 -1.00 6.11 3.60
C PHE A 223 0.33 6.45 4.27
N ASN A 224 0.94 7.57 3.90
CA ASN A 224 2.12 8.07 4.60
C ASN A 224 1.68 8.84 5.85
N LEU A 225 1.93 8.25 7.02
CA LEU A 225 1.52 8.79 8.32
C LEU A 225 2.55 9.73 8.95
N GLU A 226 3.64 10.08 8.26
CA GLU A 226 4.75 10.82 8.87
C GLU A 226 4.31 12.17 9.44
N ASP A 227 3.57 12.96 8.68
CA ASP A 227 3.07 14.27 9.15
C ASP A 227 2.05 14.12 10.29
N ALA A 228 1.19 13.11 10.23
CA ALA A 228 0.25 12.80 11.32
C ALA A 228 0.99 12.39 12.60
N TYR A 229 2.06 11.61 12.48
CA TYR A 229 2.89 11.24 13.63
C TYR A 229 3.65 12.44 14.22
N ASN A 230 4.17 13.30 13.37
CA ASN A 230 4.84 14.53 13.81
C ASN A 230 3.87 15.44 14.59
N MET A 231 2.66 15.63 14.07
CA MET A 231 1.64 16.40 14.76
C MET A 231 1.19 15.72 16.06
N TRP A 232 1.00 14.39 16.04
CA TRP A 232 0.66 13.60 17.24
C TRP A 232 1.76 13.70 18.32
N ASN A 233 3.03 13.60 17.95
CA ASN A 233 4.16 13.78 18.86
C ASN A 233 4.13 15.16 19.53
N SER A 234 3.83 16.20 18.75
CA SER A 234 3.68 17.57 19.27
C SER A 234 2.57 17.68 20.30
N LYS A 235 1.42 17.03 20.05
CA LYS A 235 0.26 17.07 20.97
C LYS A 235 0.44 16.23 22.22
N THR A 236 1.09 15.09 22.10
CA THR A 236 1.28 14.14 23.20
C THR A 236 2.54 14.39 24.01
N HIS A 237 3.41 15.29 23.55
CA HIS A 237 4.77 15.52 24.09
C HIS A 237 5.63 14.24 24.04
N SER A 238 5.36 13.35 23.08
CA SER A 238 6.12 12.11 22.89
C SER A 238 7.32 12.36 21.97
N SER A 239 8.45 11.72 22.28
CA SER A 239 9.62 11.66 21.40
C SER A 239 9.64 10.41 20.52
N SER A 240 8.70 9.50 20.71
CA SER A 240 8.59 8.25 19.99
C SER A 240 7.29 8.19 19.20
N ARG A 241 7.27 7.35 18.18
CA ARG A 241 6.05 7.09 17.39
C ARG A 241 4.98 6.39 18.23
N PRO A 242 3.68 6.53 17.90
CA PRO A 242 2.61 5.84 18.61
C PRO A 242 2.84 4.32 18.57
N GLN A 243 2.50 3.64 19.67
CA GLN A 243 2.60 2.18 19.77
C GLN A 243 1.46 1.49 19.03
N THR A 244 0.31 2.17 18.98
CA THR A 244 -0.92 1.66 18.38
C THR A 244 -1.50 2.70 17.43
N VAL A 245 -2.00 2.24 16.29
CA VAL A 245 -2.82 3.02 15.37
C VAL A 245 -4.23 2.47 15.42
N THR A 246 -5.21 3.31 15.71
CA THR A 246 -6.62 2.95 15.59
C THR A 246 -7.24 3.68 14.40
N ILE A 247 -8.07 2.97 13.64
CA ILE A 247 -8.76 3.52 12.47
C ILE A 247 -10.25 3.30 12.65
N GLU A 248 -10.99 4.40 12.79
CA GLU A 248 -12.44 4.39 12.75
C GLU A 248 -12.93 4.47 11.30
N PHE A 249 -13.89 3.66 10.93
CA PHE A 249 -14.49 3.64 9.60
C PHE A 249 -15.95 3.22 9.66
N VAL A 250 -16.71 3.48 8.60
CA VAL A 250 -18.10 3.06 8.51
C VAL A 250 -18.23 1.94 7.49
N SER A 251 -18.75 0.80 7.92
CA SER A 251 -18.91 -0.40 7.12
C SER A 251 -20.36 -0.84 7.02
N SER A 252 -20.68 -1.54 5.94
CA SER A 252 -21.93 -2.28 5.77
C SER A 252 -21.76 -3.39 4.74
N GLU A 253 -22.32 -4.57 5.04
CA GLU A 253 -22.37 -5.67 4.08
C GLU A 253 -23.56 -5.56 3.10
N THR A 254 -24.58 -4.79 3.47
CA THR A 254 -25.88 -4.78 2.78
C THR A 254 -26.25 -3.45 2.16
N SER A 255 -25.62 -2.35 2.56
CA SER A 255 -25.91 -1.00 2.07
C SER A 255 -24.66 -0.22 1.75
N LEU A 256 -24.72 0.64 0.75
CA LEU A 256 -23.69 1.65 0.47
C LEU A 256 -23.98 2.98 1.17
N ASP A 257 -25.23 3.20 1.62
CA ASP A 257 -25.59 4.44 2.31
C ASP A 257 -24.91 4.50 3.68
N ILE A 258 -24.26 5.61 3.93
CA ILE A 258 -23.54 5.86 5.19
C ILE A 258 -24.47 5.82 6.41
N LYS A 259 -25.76 6.08 6.23
CA LYS A 259 -26.77 6.07 7.30
C LYS A 259 -27.09 4.66 7.79
N ASP A 260 -26.91 3.67 6.94
CA ASP A 260 -27.14 2.27 7.22
C ASP A 260 -25.89 1.55 7.72
N GLY A 261 -24.76 2.27 7.73
CA GLY A 261 -23.48 1.73 8.13
C GLY A 261 -23.30 1.65 9.63
N GLN A 262 -22.40 0.77 10.03
CA GLN A 262 -21.94 0.66 11.41
C GLN A 262 -20.54 1.26 11.54
N THR A 263 -20.32 2.04 12.58
CA THR A 263 -18.97 2.52 12.91
C THR A 263 -18.19 1.40 13.55
N GLU A 264 -17.08 1.06 12.93
CA GLU A 264 -16.13 0.06 13.41
C GLU A 264 -14.79 0.69 13.74
N THR A 265 -14.01 0.03 14.58
CA THR A 265 -12.66 0.45 14.93
C THR A 265 -11.68 -0.70 14.69
N LEU A 266 -10.74 -0.47 13.80
CA LEU A 266 -9.60 -1.34 13.59
C LEU A 266 -8.45 -0.91 14.50
N VAL A 267 -7.82 -1.88 15.18
CA VAL A 267 -6.66 -1.65 16.05
C VAL A 267 -5.44 -2.33 15.44
N ILE A 268 -4.39 -1.56 15.18
CA ILE A 268 -3.14 -2.06 14.60
C ILE A 268 -2.02 -1.82 15.64
N GLU A 269 -1.53 -2.90 16.23
CA GLU A 269 -0.36 -2.83 17.11
C GLU A 269 0.92 -2.81 16.29
N ARG A 270 1.79 -1.84 16.57
CA ARG A 270 3.09 -1.70 15.90
C ARG A 270 4.19 -2.56 16.56
N LYS A 271 3.82 -3.57 17.34
CA LYS A 271 4.77 -4.51 17.97
C LYS A 271 5.54 -5.28 16.92
N GLY A 272 6.86 -5.12 16.88
CA GLY A 272 7.78 -5.95 16.11
C GLY A 272 8.27 -5.39 14.77
N ILE A 273 7.90 -4.18 14.39
CA ILE A 273 8.60 -3.47 13.31
C ILE A 273 9.83 -2.80 13.96
N SER A 274 10.77 -3.62 14.42
CA SER A 274 12.13 -3.16 14.72
C SER A 274 12.74 -2.77 13.39
N ALA A 275 12.94 -1.48 13.17
CA ALA A 275 13.99 -1.04 12.28
C ALA A 275 15.27 -1.72 12.77
N LYS A 276 15.72 -2.75 12.07
CA LYS A 276 17.09 -3.25 12.27
C LYS A 276 17.97 -2.07 11.86
N GLN A 277 18.62 -1.47 12.87
CA GLN A 277 19.71 -0.53 12.70
C GLN A 277 20.83 -1.17 11.87
#